data_cf3d5df62cb254c5d418966075bb8f9f
#
_entry.id   cf3d5df62cb254c5d418966075bb8f9f
#
_cell.length_a   1.000
_cell.length_b   1.000
_cell.length_c   1.000
_cell.angle_alpha   90.00
_cell.angle_beta   90.00
_cell.angle_gamma   90.00
#
_symmetry.space_group_name_H-M   'P 1'
#
loop_
_entity.id
_entity.type
_entity.pdbx_description
1 polymer ?
#
loop_
_entity_poly.entity_id
_entity_poly.type
_entity_poly.pdbx_seq_one_letter_code
_entity_poly.pdbx_strand_id
1 'polypeptide(L)'
;MIHMISEFDANKSHLIEDGNLLSTEAMVDEPVGRQAEIERLKTTLTPMLRGQLPLNTWVCGPPGSGKTLLAQWAVQATCGSAATRVGVYVNCWQHRSLHSVLGAIIGQLKILGAEAQDTNVKLDRVRQALRARPFVVILDEIDRPMPAQREEIIYGLLGLPRCALVCIAKGTQALAAMDEGVRSRLSPVVIHVFPYSAEELEAILTDRARRALAHDSWTPAVLKRIATAANGDARVAIQILRQAAASAEMSGNTKLTTCLVERCLRPWRLVRQEARLAGLSEHEKILFEQVKQHGPLGASELARRYVACCQGRNIRPMARRTFTKYLGQLSAAGLLETSGQIPGPGGRIVRASTANP
;
A
#
# COMPACT_ATOMS: atom_id res chain seq x y z
N MET A 1 2.96 13.59 41.02
CA MET A 1 3.56 12.82 39.90
C MET A 1 3.31 13.51 38.56
N ILE A 2 3.47 14.86 38.52
CA ILE A 2 3.22 15.71 37.29
C ILE A 2 4.41 16.68 37.06
N HIS A 3 5.59 16.42 37.63
CA HIS A 3 6.73 17.36 37.61
C HIS A 3 7.99 16.77 36.93
N MET A 4 7.87 15.76 36.05
CA MET A 4 9.04 15.16 35.38
C MET A 4 8.99 15.24 33.83
N ILE A 5 8.29 16.22 33.24
CA ILE A 5 8.23 16.37 31.77
C ILE A 5 8.83 17.71 31.29
N SER A 6 9.52 18.47 32.14
CA SER A 6 9.96 19.84 31.80
C SER A 6 11.47 20.07 31.73
N GLU A 7 12.29 19.04 31.47
CA GLU A 7 13.70 19.25 31.11
C GLU A 7 14.08 18.44 29.87
N PHE A 8 13.39 18.68 28.74
CA PHE A 8 13.96 18.39 27.46
C PHE A 8 14.93 19.54 27.12
N ASP A 9 16.21 19.26 27.31
CA ASP A 9 17.33 20.16 27.04
C ASP A 9 17.17 20.85 25.67
N ALA A 10 16.91 22.14 25.68
CA ALA A 10 16.82 23.00 24.49
C ALA A 10 18.16 23.14 23.74
N ASN A 11 19.19 22.39 24.10
CA ASN A 11 20.53 22.48 23.56
C ASN A 11 21.02 21.19 22.86
N LYS A 12 20.13 20.20 22.60
CA LYS A 12 20.46 19.06 21.74
C LYS A 12 20.14 19.42 20.30
N SER A 13 21.15 19.33 19.44
CA SER A 13 20.93 19.37 17.98
C SER A 13 19.88 18.34 17.60
N HIS A 14 18.66 18.79 17.28
CA HIS A 14 17.57 17.92 16.84
C HIS A 14 17.92 17.37 15.46
N LEU A 15 17.95 16.05 15.34
CA LEU A 15 18.11 15.38 14.04
C LEU A 15 16.85 15.53 13.20
N ILE A 16 15.67 15.54 13.84
CA ILE A 16 14.37 15.71 13.21
C ILE A 16 13.95 17.18 13.33
N GLU A 17 13.90 17.89 12.19
CA GLU A 17 13.44 19.29 12.13
C GLU A 17 11.92 19.37 11.96
N ASP A 18 11.33 18.51 11.10
CA ASP A 18 9.88 18.39 10.92
C ASP A 18 9.43 16.93 10.89
N GLY A 19 9.02 16.43 12.05
CA GLY A 19 8.50 15.05 12.19
C GLY A 19 7.20 14.78 11.41
N ASN A 20 6.41 15.80 11.04
CA ASN A 20 5.18 15.63 10.29
C ASN A 20 5.47 15.16 8.87
N LEU A 21 6.56 15.64 8.27
CA LEU A 21 6.98 15.24 6.93
C LEU A 21 7.48 13.79 6.87
N LEU A 22 7.80 13.17 8.00
CA LEU A 22 8.08 11.73 8.13
C LEU A 22 6.80 10.89 8.37
N SER A 23 5.62 11.50 8.34
CA SER A 23 4.35 10.77 8.33
C SER A 23 4.07 10.16 6.97
N THR A 24 3.49 8.96 6.97
CA THR A 24 3.00 8.32 5.74
C THR A 24 1.79 9.02 5.13
N GLU A 25 1.14 9.89 5.90
CA GLU A 25 -0.05 10.66 5.52
C GLU A 25 0.28 12.09 5.08
N ALA A 26 1.55 12.52 5.25
CA ALA A 26 1.96 13.85 4.87
C ALA A 26 1.79 14.09 3.37
N MET A 27 1.04 15.13 3.03
CA MET A 27 0.89 15.57 1.65
C MET A 27 2.23 16.04 1.09
N VAL A 28 2.47 15.73 -0.16
CA VAL A 28 3.64 16.16 -0.93
C VAL A 28 3.22 17.15 -2.01
N ASP A 29 4.17 17.97 -2.45
CA ASP A 29 3.92 18.93 -3.51
C ASP A 29 3.59 18.24 -4.85
N GLU A 30 4.30 17.15 -5.16
CA GLU A 30 4.02 16.25 -6.28
C GLU A 30 4.45 14.82 -5.96
N PRO A 31 3.65 13.79 -6.33
CA PRO A 31 4.05 12.40 -6.15
C PRO A 31 5.24 12.02 -7.02
N VAL A 32 6.35 11.65 -6.40
CA VAL A 32 7.57 11.22 -7.09
C VAL A 32 7.36 9.87 -7.79
N GLY A 33 7.89 9.72 -9.02
CA GLY A 33 7.88 8.46 -9.76
C GLY A 33 6.50 8.04 -10.29
N ARG A 34 5.56 8.98 -10.44
CA ARG A 34 4.17 8.69 -10.86
C ARG A 34 3.68 9.55 -12.03
N GLN A 35 4.59 10.10 -12.81
CA GLN A 35 4.24 11.02 -13.89
C GLN A 35 3.26 10.42 -14.91
N ALA A 36 3.47 9.16 -15.30
CA ALA A 36 2.60 8.50 -16.27
C ALA A 36 1.17 8.27 -15.71
N GLU A 37 1.05 7.83 -14.46
CA GLU A 37 -0.24 7.64 -13.80
C GLU A 37 -0.92 8.99 -13.50
N ILE A 38 -0.15 10.01 -13.13
CA ILE A 38 -0.62 11.40 -12.97
C ILE A 38 -1.25 11.90 -14.26
N GLU A 39 -0.54 11.82 -15.38
CA GLU A 39 -1.04 12.30 -16.68
C GLU A 39 -2.30 11.52 -17.12
N ARG A 40 -2.35 10.22 -16.91
CA ARG A 40 -3.54 9.41 -17.20
C ARG A 40 -4.73 9.85 -16.34
N LEU A 41 -4.52 10.08 -15.05
CA LEU A 41 -5.60 10.50 -14.14
C LEU A 41 -6.03 11.95 -14.43
N LYS A 42 -5.10 12.86 -14.72
CA LYS A 42 -5.42 14.21 -15.18
C LYS A 42 -6.27 14.19 -16.45
N THR A 43 -5.94 13.33 -17.42
CA THR A 43 -6.72 13.19 -18.66
C THR A 43 -8.17 12.81 -18.38
N THR A 44 -8.44 11.90 -17.39
CA THR A 44 -9.81 11.53 -17.03
C THR A 44 -10.55 12.65 -16.31
N LEU A 45 -9.83 13.54 -15.61
CA LEU A 45 -10.39 14.67 -14.87
C LEU A 45 -10.51 15.97 -15.68
N THR A 46 -9.71 16.13 -16.72
CA THR A 46 -9.65 17.36 -17.56
C THR A 46 -11.03 17.88 -18.05
N PRO A 47 -12.05 17.03 -18.37
CA PRO A 47 -13.38 17.53 -18.75
C PRO A 47 -14.00 18.45 -17.69
N MET A 48 -13.67 18.31 -16.40
CA MET A 48 -14.15 19.19 -15.34
C MET A 48 -13.77 20.65 -15.54
N LEU A 49 -12.60 20.93 -16.09
CA LEU A 49 -12.11 22.29 -16.33
C LEU A 49 -13.01 23.05 -17.32
N ARG A 50 -13.76 22.29 -18.15
CA ARG A 50 -14.74 22.82 -19.11
C ARG A 50 -16.17 22.68 -18.62
N GLY A 51 -16.39 22.38 -17.33
CA GLY A 51 -17.72 22.14 -16.77
C GLY A 51 -18.40 20.86 -17.26
N GLN A 52 -17.65 19.94 -17.89
CA GLN A 52 -18.14 18.65 -18.37
C GLN A 52 -17.92 17.57 -17.32
N LEU A 53 -18.65 16.44 -17.44
CA LEU A 53 -18.51 15.31 -16.56
C LEU A 53 -17.15 14.61 -16.80
N PRO A 54 -16.34 14.42 -15.76
CA PRO A 54 -15.12 13.63 -15.86
C PRO A 54 -15.43 12.14 -16.04
N LEU A 55 -14.42 11.36 -16.45
CA LEU A 55 -14.56 9.92 -16.60
C LEU A 55 -14.40 9.23 -15.26
N ASN A 56 -15.23 8.21 -15.00
CA ASN A 56 -15.01 7.34 -13.85
C ASN A 56 -13.68 6.61 -13.99
N THR A 57 -12.96 6.43 -12.89
CA THR A 57 -11.62 5.85 -12.89
C THR A 57 -11.51 4.77 -11.82
N TRP A 58 -10.82 3.69 -12.14
CA TRP A 58 -10.49 2.61 -11.22
C TRP A 58 -8.97 2.55 -11.06
N VAL A 59 -8.46 3.05 -9.94
CA VAL A 59 -7.03 3.06 -9.59
C VAL A 59 -6.73 1.82 -8.77
N CYS A 60 -5.87 0.93 -9.27
CA CYS A 60 -5.56 -0.31 -8.57
C CYS A 60 -4.06 -0.59 -8.51
N GLY A 61 -3.66 -1.31 -7.46
CA GLY A 61 -2.27 -1.69 -7.21
C GLY A 61 -2.04 -2.13 -5.77
N PRO A 62 -0.84 -2.63 -5.44
CA PRO A 62 -0.53 -3.15 -4.12
C PRO A 62 -0.55 -2.05 -3.04
N PRO A 63 -0.60 -2.41 -1.75
CA PRO A 63 -0.41 -1.46 -0.65
C PRO A 63 0.92 -0.72 -0.78
N GLY A 64 0.96 0.53 -0.33
CA GLY A 64 2.18 1.35 -0.36
C GLY A 64 2.63 1.86 -1.73
N SER A 65 1.89 1.58 -2.81
CA SER A 65 2.21 2.07 -4.17
C SER A 65 1.82 3.53 -4.44
N GLY A 66 1.23 4.25 -3.46
CA GLY A 66 0.91 5.67 -3.57
C GLY A 66 -0.44 6.00 -4.20
N LYS A 67 -1.37 5.04 -4.39
CA LYS A 67 -2.69 5.24 -5.03
C LYS A 67 -3.52 6.38 -4.44
N THR A 68 -3.65 6.38 -3.12
CA THR A 68 -4.43 7.40 -2.38
C THR A 68 -3.84 8.79 -2.60
N LEU A 69 -2.52 8.93 -2.43
CA LEU A 69 -1.80 10.18 -2.65
C LEU A 69 -1.96 10.66 -4.10
N LEU A 70 -1.77 9.76 -5.07
CA LEU A 70 -1.94 10.04 -6.49
C LEU A 70 -3.34 10.59 -6.80
N ALA A 71 -4.40 9.92 -6.31
CA ALA A 71 -5.78 10.32 -6.57
C ALA A 71 -6.12 11.66 -5.92
N GLN A 72 -5.75 11.86 -4.66
CA GLN A 72 -5.98 13.13 -3.96
C GLN A 72 -5.24 14.28 -4.61
N TRP A 73 -3.95 14.08 -4.93
CA TRP A 73 -3.14 15.09 -5.58
C TRP A 73 -3.67 15.47 -6.96
N ALA A 74 -4.02 14.47 -7.81
CA ALA A 74 -4.52 14.73 -9.15
C ALA A 74 -5.87 15.48 -9.14
N VAL A 75 -6.78 15.12 -8.22
CA VAL A 75 -8.05 15.83 -8.06
C VAL A 75 -7.79 17.26 -7.58
N GLN A 76 -6.92 17.46 -6.60
CA GLN A 76 -6.57 18.78 -6.08
C GLN A 76 -5.89 19.65 -7.16
N ALA A 77 -4.92 19.10 -7.90
CA ALA A 77 -4.22 19.80 -8.96
C ALA A 77 -5.12 20.19 -10.14
N THR A 78 -6.14 19.33 -10.46
CA THR A 78 -7.07 19.60 -11.55
C THR A 78 -8.19 20.57 -11.13
N CYS A 79 -8.66 20.48 -9.88
CA CYS A 79 -9.81 21.24 -9.42
C CYS A 79 -9.44 22.62 -8.84
N GLY A 80 -8.15 22.92 -8.69
CA GLY A 80 -7.66 24.18 -8.10
C GLY A 80 -7.88 24.26 -6.58
N SER A 81 -7.18 25.22 -5.93
CA SER A 81 -7.29 25.40 -4.49
C SER A 81 -8.62 26.07 -4.10
N ALA A 82 -9.31 25.49 -3.15
CA ALA A 82 -10.23 26.08 -2.17
C ALA A 82 -11.55 26.74 -2.61
N ALA A 83 -11.68 27.34 -3.76
CA ALA A 83 -12.90 28.13 -4.05
C ALA A 83 -14.07 27.32 -4.61
N THR A 84 -13.84 26.12 -5.10
CA THR A 84 -14.87 25.29 -5.70
C THR A 84 -14.70 23.82 -5.29
N ARG A 85 -15.05 23.45 -4.09
CA ARG A 85 -15.07 22.09 -3.54
C ARG A 85 -15.63 21.06 -4.53
N VAL A 86 -14.77 20.61 -5.45
CA VAL A 86 -15.15 19.76 -6.58
C VAL A 86 -14.73 18.31 -6.33
N GLY A 87 -13.92 18.05 -5.29
CA GLY A 87 -13.44 16.74 -4.90
C GLY A 87 -13.75 16.40 -3.45
N VAL A 88 -14.31 15.23 -3.20
CA VAL A 88 -14.59 14.68 -1.86
C VAL A 88 -13.88 13.34 -1.72
N TYR A 89 -13.19 13.13 -0.61
CA TYR A 89 -12.52 11.88 -0.30
C TYR A 89 -13.29 11.09 0.76
N VAL A 90 -13.56 9.83 0.48
CA VAL A 90 -14.23 8.91 1.41
C VAL A 90 -13.43 7.62 1.51
N ASN A 91 -13.04 7.23 2.73
CA ASN A 91 -12.43 5.94 3.01
C ASN A 91 -13.52 4.89 3.27
N CYS A 92 -13.64 3.91 2.38
CA CYS A 92 -14.65 2.84 2.46
C CYS A 92 -14.33 1.77 3.51
N TRP A 93 -13.17 1.80 4.16
CA TRP A 93 -12.91 1.02 5.36
C TRP A 93 -13.71 1.55 6.56
N GLN A 94 -13.83 2.88 6.67
CA GLN A 94 -14.58 3.56 7.73
C GLN A 94 -16.07 3.67 7.37
N HIS A 95 -16.38 3.93 6.09
CA HIS A 95 -17.72 4.17 5.57
C HIS A 95 -18.14 3.04 4.62
N ARG A 96 -18.78 1.99 5.15
CA ARG A 96 -19.07 0.74 4.43
C ARG A 96 -20.45 0.67 3.79
N SER A 97 -21.33 1.64 4.02
CA SER A 97 -22.68 1.72 3.46
C SER A 97 -22.89 3.03 2.73
N LEU A 98 -23.84 3.07 1.79
CA LEU A 98 -24.22 4.29 1.08
C LEU A 98 -24.61 5.40 2.07
N HIS A 99 -25.37 5.04 3.11
CA HIS A 99 -25.75 5.98 4.18
C HIS A 99 -24.56 6.67 4.84
N SER A 100 -23.53 5.87 5.21
CA SER A 100 -22.32 6.38 5.86
C SER A 100 -21.45 7.19 4.90
N VAL A 101 -21.32 6.77 3.65
CA VAL A 101 -20.61 7.50 2.58
C VAL A 101 -21.25 8.87 2.34
N LEU A 102 -22.58 8.93 2.24
CA LEU A 102 -23.30 10.20 2.10
C LEU A 102 -23.13 11.10 3.32
N GLY A 103 -23.09 10.54 4.53
CA GLY A 103 -22.76 11.29 5.74
C GLY A 103 -21.38 11.95 5.68
N ALA A 104 -20.36 11.20 5.22
CA ALA A 104 -19.01 11.74 5.02
C ALA A 104 -18.97 12.85 3.95
N ILE A 105 -19.69 12.67 2.84
CA ILE A 105 -19.81 13.70 1.80
C ILE A 105 -20.47 14.96 2.34
N ILE A 106 -21.59 14.83 3.05
CA ILE A 106 -22.34 15.92 3.65
C ILE A 106 -21.47 16.72 4.63
N GLY A 107 -20.74 16.03 5.50
CA GLY A 107 -19.82 16.65 6.45
C GLY A 107 -18.71 17.46 5.76
N GLN A 108 -18.06 16.88 4.73
CA GLN A 108 -17.01 17.58 3.98
C GLN A 108 -17.54 18.77 3.18
N LEU A 109 -18.74 18.68 2.62
CA LEU A 109 -19.40 19.77 1.88
C LEU A 109 -20.06 20.78 2.81
N LYS A 110 -20.10 20.52 4.13
CA LYS A 110 -20.79 21.36 5.14
C LYS A 110 -22.25 21.63 4.79
N ILE A 111 -22.98 20.60 4.33
CA ILE A 111 -24.40 20.68 4.03
C ILE A 111 -25.17 20.61 5.35
N LEU A 112 -25.82 21.72 5.74
CA LEU A 112 -26.52 21.82 7.02
C LEU A 112 -27.79 20.95 7.07
N GLY A 113 -28.10 20.41 8.25
CA GLY A 113 -29.38 19.77 8.56
C GLY A 113 -29.60 18.38 7.96
N ALA A 114 -28.52 17.68 7.51
CA ALA A 114 -28.63 16.37 6.88
C ALA A 114 -28.01 15.21 7.68
N GLU A 115 -27.46 15.44 8.85
CA GLU A 115 -26.62 14.46 9.57
C GLU A 115 -27.41 13.25 10.12
N ALA A 116 -28.64 13.46 10.61
CA ALA A 116 -29.48 12.42 11.24
C ALA A 116 -30.59 11.88 10.33
N GLN A 117 -30.50 12.05 9.01
CA GLN A 117 -31.58 11.77 8.08
C GLN A 117 -31.41 10.43 7.36
N ASP A 118 -32.56 9.92 6.84
CA ASP A 118 -32.59 8.72 5.98
C ASP A 118 -31.68 8.87 4.72
N THR A 119 -31.28 7.75 4.17
CA THR A 119 -30.38 7.65 3.01
C THR A 119 -30.92 8.41 1.80
N ASN A 120 -32.25 8.32 1.52
CA ASN A 120 -32.85 9.01 0.40
C ASN A 120 -32.84 10.53 0.58
N VAL A 121 -33.09 11.01 1.79
CA VAL A 121 -33.02 12.44 2.11
C VAL A 121 -31.58 12.96 1.99
N LYS A 122 -30.59 12.18 2.44
CA LYS A 122 -29.17 12.49 2.23
C LYS A 122 -28.81 12.60 0.75
N LEU A 123 -29.25 11.63 -0.07
CA LEU A 123 -29.06 11.65 -1.53
C LEU A 123 -29.65 12.92 -2.15
N ASP A 124 -30.86 13.29 -1.76
CA ASP A 124 -31.52 14.48 -2.30
C ASP A 124 -30.82 15.78 -1.87
N ARG A 125 -30.34 15.86 -0.63
CA ARG A 125 -29.56 17.00 -0.16
C ARG A 125 -28.23 17.14 -0.92
N VAL A 126 -27.51 16.05 -1.10
CA VAL A 126 -26.27 16.04 -1.91
C VAL A 126 -26.58 16.41 -3.36
N ARG A 127 -27.65 15.85 -3.94
CA ARG A 127 -28.12 16.18 -5.30
C ARG A 127 -28.43 17.67 -5.46
N GLN A 128 -29.08 18.28 -4.50
CA GLN A 128 -29.39 19.71 -4.51
C GLN A 128 -28.15 20.58 -4.41
N ALA A 129 -27.22 20.22 -3.51
CA ALA A 129 -25.98 20.96 -3.29
C ALA A 129 -25.02 20.93 -4.48
N LEU A 130 -25.08 19.88 -5.30
CA LEU A 130 -24.13 19.63 -6.38
C LEU A 130 -24.72 19.83 -7.79
N ARG A 131 -25.92 20.39 -7.93
CA ARG A 131 -26.61 20.57 -9.22
C ARG A 131 -25.84 21.38 -10.27
N ALA A 132 -25.05 22.35 -9.83
CA ALA A 132 -24.50 23.37 -10.72
C ALA A 132 -23.17 23.00 -11.37
N ARG A 133 -22.39 22.10 -10.76
CA ARG A 133 -21.00 21.82 -11.18
C ARG A 133 -20.69 20.33 -11.14
N PRO A 134 -19.82 19.83 -12.05
CA PRO A 134 -19.30 18.47 -11.95
C PRO A 134 -18.46 18.33 -10.67
N PHE A 135 -18.54 17.16 -10.03
CA PHE A 135 -17.74 16.84 -8.86
C PHE A 135 -17.23 15.41 -8.91
N VAL A 136 -16.16 15.16 -8.17
CA VAL A 136 -15.53 13.85 -8.09
C VAL A 136 -15.61 13.33 -6.66
N VAL A 137 -16.00 12.09 -6.50
CA VAL A 137 -15.88 11.36 -5.23
C VAL A 137 -14.76 10.36 -5.35
N ILE A 138 -13.73 10.50 -4.51
CA ILE A 138 -12.67 9.51 -4.34
C ILE A 138 -13.18 8.50 -3.31
N LEU A 139 -13.38 7.25 -3.75
CA LEU A 139 -13.75 6.12 -2.91
C LEU A 139 -12.51 5.27 -2.67
N ASP A 140 -11.84 5.50 -1.55
CA ASP A 140 -10.63 4.73 -1.21
C ASP A 140 -11.00 3.41 -0.52
N GLU A 141 -10.22 2.36 -0.82
CA GLU A 141 -10.45 0.99 -0.34
C GLU A 141 -11.87 0.46 -0.65
N ILE A 142 -12.39 0.75 -1.85
CA ILE A 142 -13.74 0.35 -2.29
C ILE A 142 -13.92 -1.17 -2.37
N ASP A 143 -12.86 -1.94 -2.32
CA ASP A 143 -12.87 -3.39 -2.23
C ASP A 143 -13.16 -3.92 -0.81
N ARG A 144 -13.29 -3.06 0.21
CA ARG A 144 -13.54 -3.44 1.61
C ARG A 144 -15.00 -3.65 1.99
N PRO A 145 -15.97 -2.86 1.51
CA PRO A 145 -17.39 -3.18 1.73
C PRO A 145 -17.76 -4.55 1.15
N MET A 146 -18.78 -5.17 1.73
CA MET A 146 -19.38 -6.38 1.16
C MET A 146 -19.84 -6.10 -0.28
N PRO A 147 -19.87 -7.12 -1.17
CA PRO A 147 -20.20 -6.90 -2.58
C PRO A 147 -21.48 -6.10 -2.81
N ALA A 148 -22.58 -6.46 -2.16
CA ALA A 148 -23.86 -5.76 -2.26
C ALA A 148 -23.77 -4.29 -1.79
N GLN A 149 -23.08 -4.02 -0.67
CA GLN A 149 -22.89 -2.66 -0.16
C GLN A 149 -22.03 -1.81 -1.11
N ARG A 150 -20.97 -2.40 -1.67
CA ARG A 150 -20.11 -1.74 -2.66
C ARG A 150 -20.90 -1.32 -3.89
N GLU A 151 -21.73 -2.21 -4.41
CA GLU A 151 -22.58 -1.95 -5.56
C GLU A 151 -23.63 -0.88 -5.26
N GLU A 152 -24.25 -0.92 -4.07
CA GLU A 152 -25.17 0.11 -3.61
C GLU A 152 -24.50 1.50 -3.52
N ILE A 153 -23.27 1.57 -2.97
CA ILE A 153 -22.49 2.82 -2.90
C ILE A 153 -22.24 3.36 -4.30
N ILE A 154 -21.70 2.54 -5.20
CA ILE A 154 -21.35 2.96 -6.56
C ILE A 154 -22.61 3.37 -7.32
N TYR A 155 -23.65 2.55 -7.31
CA TYR A 155 -24.90 2.81 -8.02
C TYR A 155 -25.61 4.07 -7.51
N GLY A 156 -25.67 4.24 -6.20
CA GLY A 156 -26.28 5.41 -5.56
C GLY A 156 -25.57 6.72 -5.91
N LEU A 157 -24.23 6.72 -5.87
CA LEU A 157 -23.43 7.90 -6.23
C LEU A 157 -23.47 8.22 -7.73
N LEU A 158 -23.48 7.21 -8.61
CA LEU A 158 -23.68 7.40 -10.05
C LEU A 158 -25.09 7.89 -10.40
N GLY A 159 -26.04 7.81 -9.46
CA GLY A 159 -27.37 8.43 -9.56
C GLY A 159 -27.38 9.94 -9.30
N LEU A 160 -26.30 10.49 -8.77
CA LEU A 160 -26.16 11.93 -8.54
C LEU A 160 -25.81 12.63 -9.86
N PRO A 161 -26.41 13.81 -10.13
CA PRO A 161 -26.09 14.55 -11.35
C PRO A 161 -24.64 15.03 -11.33
N ARG A 162 -23.96 14.89 -12.46
CA ARG A 162 -22.59 15.38 -12.66
C ARG A 162 -21.54 14.82 -11.68
N CYS A 163 -21.79 13.62 -11.11
CA CYS A 163 -20.86 12.91 -10.24
C CYS A 163 -19.99 11.94 -11.05
N ALA A 164 -18.69 11.99 -10.86
CA ALA A 164 -17.76 10.96 -11.31
C ALA A 164 -17.04 10.35 -10.13
N LEU A 165 -16.64 9.09 -10.27
CA LEU A 165 -16.01 8.31 -9.21
C LEU A 165 -14.55 8.01 -9.55
N VAL A 166 -13.66 8.23 -8.59
CA VAL A 166 -12.30 7.70 -8.58
C VAL A 166 -12.26 6.59 -7.53
N CYS A 167 -12.41 5.36 -7.98
CA CYS A 167 -12.42 4.18 -7.12
C CYS A 167 -10.98 3.66 -6.92
N ILE A 168 -10.54 3.50 -5.67
CA ILE A 168 -9.21 2.98 -5.33
C ILE A 168 -9.37 1.59 -4.70
N ALA A 169 -8.65 0.60 -5.23
CA ALA A 169 -8.70 -0.78 -4.77
C ALA A 169 -7.32 -1.45 -4.82
N LYS A 170 -7.19 -2.64 -4.26
CA LYS A 170 -5.96 -3.44 -4.36
C LYS A 170 -5.75 -4.03 -5.76
N GLY A 171 -6.84 -4.31 -6.48
CA GLY A 171 -6.81 -4.92 -7.80
C GLY A 171 -8.13 -4.73 -8.54
N THR A 172 -8.27 -5.45 -9.64
CA THR A 172 -9.47 -5.41 -10.48
C THR A 172 -10.51 -6.48 -10.13
N GLN A 173 -10.22 -7.37 -9.16
CA GLN A 173 -11.11 -8.49 -8.80
C GLN A 173 -12.47 -7.99 -8.32
N ALA A 174 -12.49 -6.91 -7.51
CA ALA A 174 -13.71 -6.32 -7.01
C ALA A 174 -14.55 -5.69 -8.15
N LEU A 175 -13.92 -5.13 -9.17
CA LEU A 175 -14.56 -4.61 -10.37
C LEU A 175 -15.11 -5.74 -11.25
N ALA A 176 -14.33 -6.78 -11.46
CA ALA A 176 -14.73 -7.94 -12.29
C ALA A 176 -15.91 -8.71 -11.69
N ALA A 177 -16.00 -8.77 -10.34
CA ALA A 177 -17.05 -9.47 -9.63
C ALA A 177 -18.34 -8.65 -9.41
N MET A 178 -18.41 -7.40 -9.88
CA MET A 178 -19.62 -6.57 -9.79
C MET A 178 -20.72 -7.06 -10.73
N ASP A 179 -21.96 -6.78 -10.34
CA ASP A 179 -23.10 -6.88 -11.25
C ASP A 179 -22.84 -6.15 -12.57
N GLU A 180 -23.27 -6.75 -13.67
CA GLU A 180 -23.00 -6.23 -15.02
C GLU A 180 -23.60 -4.84 -15.25
N GLY A 181 -24.80 -4.59 -14.72
CA GLY A 181 -25.46 -3.28 -14.84
C GLY A 181 -24.69 -2.18 -14.08
N VAL A 182 -24.21 -2.48 -12.89
CA VAL A 182 -23.39 -1.53 -12.10
C VAL A 182 -22.05 -1.29 -12.79
N ARG A 183 -21.39 -2.35 -13.24
CA ARG A 183 -20.10 -2.27 -13.94
C ARG A 183 -20.21 -1.50 -15.25
N SER A 184 -21.23 -1.77 -16.06
CA SER A 184 -21.51 -1.05 -17.32
C SER A 184 -21.76 0.43 -17.06
N ARG A 185 -22.53 0.77 -16.05
CA ARG A 185 -22.80 2.17 -15.66
C ARG A 185 -21.55 2.88 -15.13
N LEU A 186 -20.71 2.20 -14.36
CA LEU A 186 -19.44 2.75 -13.89
C LEU A 186 -18.48 2.97 -15.06
N SER A 187 -18.36 1.99 -15.95
CA SER A 187 -17.49 2.00 -17.15
C SER A 187 -16.16 2.73 -16.95
N PRO A 188 -15.30 2.30 -16.00
CA PRO A 188 -14.18 3.11 -15.56
C PRO A 188 -12.97 2.96 -16.46
N VAL A 189 -12.18 4.02 -16.58
CA VAL A 189 -10.78 3.92 -17.03
C VAL A 189 -9.95 3.25 -15.94
N VAL A 190 -9.32 2.13 -16.26
CA VAL A 190 -8.48 1.40 -15.28
C VAL A 190 -7.04 1.92 -15.33
N ILE A 191 -6.52 2.34 -14.17
CA ILE A 191 -5.15 2.79 -13.99
C ILE A 191 -4.46 1.84 -13.00
N HIS A 192 -3.45 1.11 -13.50
CA HIS A 192 -2.62 0.25 -12.67
C HIS A 192 -1.44 1.04 -12.10
N VAL A 193 -1.28 0.99 -10.78
CA VAL A 193 -0.17 1.60 -10.06
C VAL A 193 0.72 0.48 -9.54
N PHE A 194 1.92 0.36 -10.11
CA PHE A 194 2.87 -0.68 -9.77
C PHE A 194 3.64 -0.36 -8.47
N PRO A 195 4.27 -1.36 -7.81
CA PRO A 195 5.22 -1.10 -6.74
C PRO A 195 6.30 -0.13 -7.18
N TYR A 196 6.80 0.68 -6.27
CA TYR A 196 7.94 1.55 -6.56
C TYR A 196 9.22 0.75 -6.83
N SER A 197 10.06 1.23 -7.72
CA SER A 197 11.44 0.74 -7.84
C SER A 197 12.29 1.17 -6.63
N ALA A 198 13.46 0.59 -6.48
CA ALA A 198 14.37 1.02 -5.41
C ALA A 198 14.85 2.45 -5.60
N GLU A 199 15.05 2.87 -6.85
CA GLU A 199 15.46 4.22 -7.24
C GLU A 199 14.35 5.25 -6.96
N GLU A 200 13.10 4.91 -7.27
CA GLU A 200 11.94 5.76 -6.96
C GLU A 200 11.76 5.92 -5.45
N LEU A 201 11.92 4.84 -4.67
CA LEU A 201 11.87 4.92 -3.21
C LEU A 201 13.03 5.73 -2.63
N GLU A 202 14.23 5.61 -3.20
CA GLU A 202 15.38 6.44 -2.80
C GLU A 202 15.10 7.93 -3.05
N ALA A 203 14.50 8.26 -4.19
CA ALA A 203 14.10 9.63 -4.50
C ALA A 203 13.04 10.17 -3.51
N ILE A 204 12.01 9.37 -3.20
CA ILE A 204 11.00 9.70 -2.19
C ILE A 204 11.64 9.94 -0.81
N LEU A 205 12.52 9.04 -0.39
CA LEU A 205 13.20 9.16 0.90
C LEU A 205 14.14 10.37 0.93
N THR A 206 14.78 10.69 -0.18
CA THR A 206 15.66 11.85 -0.30
C THR A 206 14.88 13.16 -0.15
N ASP A 207 13.72 13.29 -0.82
CA ASP A 207 12.84 14.44 -0.66
C ASP A 207 12.40 14.60 0.81
N ARG A 208 11.93 13.51 1.41
CA ARG A 208 11.50 13.49 2.81
C ARG A 208 12.64 13.84 3.78
N ALA A 209 13.81 13.24 3.59
CA ALA A 209 14.96 13.47 4.45
C ALA A 209 15.46 14.92 4.35
N ARG A 210 15.52 15.51 3.16
CA ARG A 210 15.91 16.92 2.96
C ARG A 210 14.98 17.91 3.65
N ARG A 211 13.71 17.58 3.75
CA ARG A 211 12.68 18.48 4.30
C ARG A 211 12.42 18.25 5.79
N ALA A 212 12.75 17.08 6.30
CA ALA A 212 12.39 16.65 7.65
C ALA A 212 13.58 16.49 8.59
N LEU A 213 14.79 16.31 8.06
CA LEU A 213 15.97 16.00 8.86
C LEU A 213 17.02 17.10 8.71
N ALA A 214 17.82 17.31 9.75
CA ALA A 214 18.92 18.26 9.78
C ALA A 214 19.92 18.01 8.63
N HIS A 215 20.50 19.07 8.15
CA HIS A 215 21.52 19.01 7.10
C HIS A 215 22.70 18.10 7.53
N ASP A 216 23.24 17.32 6.62
CA ASP A 216 24.33 16.36 6.85
C ASP A 216 24.05 15.25 7.90
N SER A 217 22.80 15.07 8.31
CA SER A 217 22.43 14.04 9.27
C SER A 217 22.23 12.65 8.66
N TRP A 218 22.22 12.52 7.35
CA TRP A 218 22.02 11.30 6.61
C TRP A 218 22.92 11.19 5.37
N THR A 219 23.04 9.99 4.81
CA THR A 219 23.80 9.75 3.56
C THR A 219 22.94 9.02 2.54
N PRO A 220 23.21 9.16 1.21
CA PRO A 220 22.50 8.42 0.17
C PRO A 220 22.56 6.90 0.39
N ALA A 221 23.66 6.37 0.90
CA ALA A 221 23.84 4.95 1.18
C ALA A 221 22.81 4.42 2.20
N VAL A 222 22.50 5.21 3.24
CA VAL A 222 21.48 4.89 4.24
C VAL A 222 20.10 4.85 3.61
N LEU A 223 19.73 5.85 2.81
CA LEU A 223 18.43 5.91 2.13
C LEU A 223 18.27 4.77 1.12
N LYS A 224 19.29 4.50 0.33
CA LYS A 224 19.31 3.37 -0.62
C LYS A 224 19.10 2.03 0.09
N ARG A 225 19.70 1.85 1.28
CA ARG A 225 19.52 0.64 2.08
C ARG A 225 18.06 0.47 2.53
N ILE A 226 17.42 1.56 2.98
CA ILE A 226 15.99 1.55 3.35
C ILE A 226 15.13 1.26 2.12
N ALA A 227 15.37 1.95 1.01
CA ALA A 227 14.64 1.79 -0.24
C ALA A 227 14.65 0.33 -0.74
N THR A 228 15.82 -0.29 -0.78
CA THR A 228 15.97 -1.70 -1.17
C THR A 228 15.20 -2.63 -0.23
N ALA A 229 15.28 -2.41 1.08
CA ALA A 229 14.61 -3.25 2.07
C ALA A 229 13.08 -3.09 2.07
N ALA A 230 12.56 -1.92 1.69
CA ALA A 230 11.13 -1.65 1.61
C ALA A 230 10.43 -2.40 0.47
N ASN A 231 11.17 -2.84 -0.57
CA ASN A 231 10.67 -3.70 -1.64
C ASN A 231 9.40 -3.16 -2.32
N GLY A 232 9.42 -1.90 -2.74
CA GLY A 232 8.36 -1.26 -3.49
C GLY A 232 7.24 -0.63 -2.64
N ASP A 233 7.29 -0.71 -1.31
CA ASP A 233 6.31 -0.14 -0.41
C ASP A 233 6.83 1.17 0.21
N ALA A 234 6.30 2.32 -0.25
CA ALA A 234 6.72 3.63 0.24
C ALA A 234 6.32 3.88 1.70
N ARG A 235 5.21 3.30 2.19
CA ARG A 235 4.80 3.44 3.59
C ARG A 235 5.83 2.78 4.51
N VAL A 236 6.28 1.58 4.14
CA VAL A 236 7.33 0.87 4.88
C VAL A 236 8.64 1.66 4.84
N ALA A 237 9.05 2.18 3.67
CA ALA A 237 10.26 2.97 3.52
C ALA A 237 10.27 4.21 4.43
N ILE A 238 9.20 5.01 4.40
CA ILE A 238 9.03 6.22 5.22
C ILE A 238 9.01 5.87 6.71
N GLN A 239 8.30 4.79 7.08
CA GLN A 239 8.20 4.35 8.47
C GLN A 239 9.57 3.93 9.03
N ILE A 240 10.39 3.23 8.25
CA ILE A 240 11.73 2.84 8.64
C ILE A 240 12.62 4.08 8.81
N LEU A 241 12.55 5.04 7.87
CA LEU A 241 13.30 6.31 7.99
C LEU A 241 12.92 7.05 9.28
N ARG A 242 11.60 7.17 9.56
CA ARG A 242 11.08 7.78 10.79
C ARG A 242 11.60 7.10 12.06
N GLN A 243 11.53 5.76 12.10
CA GLN A 243 11.99 4.98 13.25
C GLN A 243 13.50 5.10 13.44
N ALA A 244 14.28 5.10 12.36
CA ALA A 244 15.73 5.26 12.43
C ALA A 244 16.10 6.66 12.92
N ALA A 245 15.43 7.71 12.46
CA ALA A 245 15.64 9.08 12.92
C ALA A 245 15.30 9.25 14.42
N ALA A 246 14.13 8.76 14.84
CA ALA A 246 13.75 8.79 16.26
C ALA A 246 14.72 8.01 17.16
N SER A 247 15.19 6.82 16.69
CA SER A 247 16.17 6.03 17.44
C SER A 247 17.54 6.70 17.53
N ALA A 248 17.94 7.45 16.50
CA ALA A 248 19.16 8.24 16.53
C ALA A 248 19.08 9.36 17.57
N GLU A 249 18.00 10.15 17.56
CA GLU A 249 17.77 11.21 18.56
C GLU A 249 17.76 10.69 19.99
N MET A 250 16.99 9.61 20.24
CA MET A 250 16.94 8.98 21.57
C MET A 250 18.30 8.48 22.06
N SER A 251 19.19 8.10 21.14
CA SER A 251 20.56 7.66 21.45
C SER A 251 21.58 8.81 21.48
N GLY A 252 21.15 10.06 21.30
CA GLY A 252 22.02 11.23 21.27
C GLY A 252 22.88 11.32 19.99
N ASN A 253 22.54 10.57 18.95
CA ASN A 253 23.26 10.59 17.67
C ASN A 253 22.73 11.73 16.79
N THR A 254 23.62 12.48 16.17
CA THR A 254 23.30 13.55 15.21
C THR A 254 23.23 13.06 13.77
N LYS A 255 23.55 11.78 13.53
CA LYS A 255 23.60 11.18 12.18
C LYS A 255 22.94 9.81 12.13
N LEU A 256 22.25 9.58 11.03
CA LEU A 256 21.75 8.25 10.68
C LEU A 256 22.90 7.36 10.19
N THR A 257 23.08 6.23 10.86
CA THR A 257 24.10 5.24 10.47
C THR A 257 23.44 3.99 9.90
N THR A 258 24.17 3.27 9.06
CA THR A 258 23.70 1.98 8.50
C THR A 258 23.36 0.98 9.61
N CYS A 259 24.12 1.00 10.71
CA CYS A 259 23.87 0.12 11.88
C CYS A 259 22.50 0.40 12.53
N LEU A 260 22.13 1.67 12.72
CA LEU A 260 20.82 2.06 13.25
C LEU A 260 19.69 1.61 12.32
N VAL A 261 19.86 1.83 11.01
CA VAL A 261 18.90 1.38 10.01
C VAL A 261 18.71 -0.13 10.04
N GLU A 262 19.81 -0.91 10.11
CA GLU A 262 19.71 -2.37 10.19
C GLU A 262 18.95 -2.84 11.45
N ARG A 263 19.15 -2.19 12.57
CA ARG A 263 18.36 -2.45 13.80
C ARG A 263 16.87 -2.23 13.58
N CYS A 264 16.50 -1.14 12.89
CA CYS A 264 15.10 -0.83 12.58
C CYS A 264 14.52 -1.77 11.52
N LEU A 265 15.31 -2.26 10.57
CA LEU A 265 14.89 -3.19 9.54
C LEU A 265 14.60 -4.60 10.07
N ARG A 266 15.28 -5.04 11.12
CA ARG A 266 15.19 -6.41 11.64
C ARG A 266 13.76 -6.84 12.00
N PRO A 267 12.96 -6.05 12.77
CA PRO A 267 11.58 -6.40 13.07
C PRO A 267 10.70 -6.49 11.81
N TRP A 268 10.89 -5.59 10.84
CA TRP A 268 10.14 -5.59 9.58
C TRP A 268 10.43 -6.83 8.73
N ARG A 269 11.68 -7.30 8.71
CA ARG A 269 12.03 -8.55 8.01
C ARG A 269 11.37 -9.76 8.66
N LEU A 270 11.37 -9.83 9.99
CA LEU A 270 10.70 -10.91 10.73
C LEU A 270 9.20 -10.93 10.45
N VAL A 271 8.49 -9.81 10.60
CA VAL A 271 7.06 -9.72 10.31
C VAL A 271 6.75 -10.09 8.86
N ARG A 272 7.58 -9.64 7.90
CA ARG A 272 7.41 -9.99 6.49
C ARG A 272 7.65 -11.49 6.25
N GLN A 273 8.64 -12.08 6.89
CA GLN A 273 8.90 -13.51 6.82
C GLN A 273 7.74 -14.31 7.39
N GLU A 274 7.23 -13.94 8.57
CA GLU A 274 6.06 -14.57 9.19
C GLU A 274 4.81 -14.46 8.30
N ALA A 275 4.55 -13.28 7.72
CA ALA A 275 3.43 -13.09 6.80
C ALA A 275 3.56 -13.96 5.54
N ARG A 276 4.77 -14.12 4.99
CA ARG A 276 5.02 -15.06 3.87
C ARG A 276 4.79 -16.49 4.28
N LEU A 277 5.26 -16.90 5.46
CA LEU A 277 5.07 -18.25 5.99
C LEU A 277 3.59 -18.55 6.27
N ALA A 278 2.84 -17.58 6.78
CA ALA A 278 1.40 -17.72 7.02
C ALA A 278 0.59 -17.97 5.74
N GLY A 279 1.02 -17.39 4.62
CA GLY A 279 0.39 -17.56 3.30
C GLY A 279 0.73 -18.88 2.58
N LEU A 280 1.66 -19.69 3.11
CA LEU A 280 2.05 -20.95 2.50
C LEU A 280 1.00 -22.03 2.72
N SER A 281 0.80 -22.86 1.69
CA SER A 281 0.08 -24.13 1.81
C SER A 281 0.81 -25.08 2.77
N GLU A 282 0.09 -26.08 3.28
CA GLU A 282 0.68 -27.06 4.20
C GLU A 282 1.88 -27.80 3.61
N HIS A 283 1.82 -28.10 2.34
CA HIS A 283 2.94 -28.72 1.60
C HIS A 283 4.16 -27.80 1.48
N GLU A 284 3.95 -26.52 1.22
CA GLU A 284 5.04 -25.52 1.15
C GLU A 284 5.68 -25.32 2.53
N LYS A 285 4.88 -25.33 3.60
CA LYS A 285 5.37 -25.27 4.99
C LYS A 285 6.27 -26.46 5.30
N ILE A 286 5.84 -27.68 4.96
CA ILE A 286 6.65 -28.90 5.16
C ILE A 286 7.98 -28.78 4.41
N LEU A 287 7.98 -28.36 3.14
CA LEU A 287 9.20 -28.19 2.36
C LEU A 287 10.15 -27.18 3.00
N PHE A 288 9.64 -26.04 3.40
CA PHE A 288 10.43 -25.01 4.06
C PHE A 288 11.01 -25.48 5.41
N GLU A 289 10.20 -26.15 6.24
CA GLU A 289 10.62 -26.72 7.53
C GLU A 289 11.75 -27.74 7.36
N GLN A 290 11.66 -28.64 6.36
CA GLN A 290 12.70 -29.63 6.11
C GLN A 290 14.06 -28.98 5.76
N VAL A 291 14.04 -27.94 4.92
CA VAL A 291 15.27 -27.22 4.58
C VAL A 291 15.80 -26.41 5.76
N LYS A 292 14.92 -25.80 6.57
CA LYS A 292 15.29 -25.04 7.75
C LYS A 292 15.91 -25.92 8.84
N GLN A 293 15.38 -27.12 9.05
CA GLN A 293 15.85 -28.04 10.10
C GLN A 293 17.17 -28.75 9.74
N HIS A 294 17.38 -29.09 8.47
CA HIS A 294 18.47 -29.95 8.03
C HIS A 294 19.55 -29.21 7.23
N GLY A 295 19.37 -27.90 7.01
CA GLY A 295 20.30 -27.09 6.23
C GLY A 295 20.20 -27.34 4.71
N PRO A 296 21.25 -27.06 3.94
CA PRO A 296 21.24 -27.25 2.50
C PRO A 296 21.05 -28.72 2.13
N LEU A 297 20.03 -29.02 1.34
CA LEU A 297 19.68 -30.39 0.91
C LEU A 297 19.70 -30.48 -0.61
N GLY A 298 20.12 -31.62 -1.13
CA GLY A 298 19.88 -31.98 -2.53
C GLY A 298 18.38 -32.19 -2.80
N ALA A 299 17.89 -31.80 -3.99
CA ALA A 299 16.46 -31.90 -4.31
C ALA A 299 15.90 -33.33 -4.16
N SER A 300 16.69 -34.37 -4.42
CA SER A 300 16.28 -35.77 -4.22
C SER A 300 16.16 -36.14 -2.75
N GLU A 301 17.06 -35.65 -1.91
CA GLU A 301 17.00 -35.86 -0.46
C GLU A 301 15.84 -35.10 0.16
N LEU A 302 15.63 -33.85 -0.24
CA LEU A 302 14.49 -33.06 0.19
C LEU A 302 13.16 -33.74 -0.19
N ALA A 303 13.07 -34.31 -1.40
CA ALA A 303 11.88 -35.05 -1.83
C ALA A 303 11.63 -36.30 -0.95
N ARG A 304 12.66 -37.06 -0.59
CA ARG A 304 12.52 -38.22 0.32
C ARG A 304 12.02 -37.79 1.70
N ARG A 305 12.60 -36.76 2.29
CA ARG A 305 12.23 -36.21 3.60
C ARG A 305 10.82 -35.63 3.60
N TYR A 306 10.45 -34.95 2.53
CA TYR A 306 9.10 -34.43 2.33
C TYR A 306 8.07 -35.57 2.34
N VAL A 307 8.29 -36.67 1.60
CA VAL A 307 7.39 -37.82 1.56
C VAL A 307 7.27 -38.45 2.96
N ALA A 308 8.38 -38.66 3.66
CA ALA A 308 8.38 -39.21 5.01
C ALA A 308 7.61 -38.32 6.00
N CYS A 309 7.79 -36.99 5.91
CA CYS A 309 7.08 -36.04 6.75
C CYS A 309 5.56 -36.03 6.45
N CYS A 310 5.17 -36.09 5.17
CA CYS A 310 3.77 -36.20 4.77
C CYS A 310 3.11 -37.47 5.34
N GLN A 311 3.80 -38.62 5.25
CA GLN A 311 3.33 -39.88 5.82
C GLN A 311 3.14 -39.78 7.34
N GLY A 312 4.11 -39.20 8.05
CA GLY A 312 4.03 -38.98 9.51
C GLY A 312 2.91 -38.04 9.94
N ARG A 313 2.45 -37.14 9.05
CA ARG A 313 1.35 -36.20 9.30
C ARG A 313 0.02 -36.65 8.68
N ASN A 314 -0.04 -37.84 8.10
CA ASN A 314 -1.20 -38.38 7.40
C ASN A 314 -1.69 -37.49 6.24
N ILE A 315 -0.75 -36.88 5.53
CA ILE A 315 -0.98 -36.00 4.36
C ILE A 315 -0.56 -36.78 3.11
N ARG A 316 -1.36 -36.70 2.05
CA ARG A 316 -1.01 -37.34 0.77
C ARG A 316 0.12 -36.58 0.08
N PRO A 317 1.29 -37.19 -0.20
CA PRO A 317 2.38 -36.52 -0.87
C PRO A 317 2.01 -36.03 -2.29
N MET A 318 2.56 -34.89 -2.70
CA MET A 318 2.37 -34.34 -4.05
C MET A 318 3.10 -35.14 -5.11
N ALA A 319 2.61 -35.03 -6.36
CA ALA A 319 3.33 -35.51 -7.54
C ALA A 319 4.63 -34.70 -7.75
N ARG A 320 5.65 -35.33 -8.33
CA ARG A 320 6.99 -34.74 -8.57
C ARG A 320 6.93 -33.40 -9.33
N ARG A 321 6.01 -33.24 -10.27
CA ARG A 321 5.84 -31.99 -11.03
C ARG A 321 5.38 -30.85 -10.12
N THR A 322 4.44 -31.11 -9.21
CA THR A 322 3.91 -30.14 -8.24
C THR A 322 4.96 -29.77 -7.20
N PHE A 323 5.77 -30.74 -6.75
CA PHE A 323 6.92 -30.52 -5.88
C PHE A 323 7.92 -29.51 -6.48
N THR A 324 8.29 -29.68 -7.76
CA THR A 324 9.18 -28.73 -8.46
C THR A 324 8.54 -27.32 -8.58
N LYS A 325 7.22 -27.28 -8.86
CA LYS A 325 6.50 -26.00 -8.90
C LYS A 325 6.56 -25.27 -7.56
N TYR A 326 6.33 -25.96 -6.45
CA TYR A 326 6.37 -25.35 -5.12
C TYR A 326 7.77 -24.93 -4.69
N LEU A 327 8.80 -25.68 -5.06
CA LEU A 327 10.17 -25.20 -4.86
C LEU A 327 10.45 -23.90 -5.63
N GLY A 328 9.96 -23.79 -6.86
CA GLY A 328 10.02 -22.54 -7.62
C GLY A 328 9.26 -21.39 -6.97
N GLN A 329 8.06 -21.65 -6.43
CA GLN A 329 7.26 -20.65 -5.71
C GLN A 329 7.95 -20.18 -4.42
N LEU A 330 8.50 -21.10 -3.62
CA LEU A 330 9.27 -20.78 -2.42
C LEU A 330 10.55 -20.00 -2.74
N SER A 331 11.20 -20.32 -3.87
CA SER A 331 12.37 -19.59 -4.36
C SER A 331 11.99 -18.17 -4.83
N ALA A 332 10.93 -18.05 -5.61
CA ALA A 332 10.39 -16.75 -6.06
C ALA A 332 9.92 -15.89 -4.88
N ALA A 333 9.40 -16.52 -3.81
CA ALA A 333 9.05 -15.84 -2.57
C ALA A 333 10.29 -15.43 -1.72
N GLY A 334 11.52 -15.82 -2.14
CA GLY A 334 12.74 -15.54 -1.41
C GLY A 334 12.88 -16.31 -0.09
N LEU A 335 12.13 -17.41 0.08
CA LEU A 335 12.20 -18.27 1.26
C LEU A 335 13.25 -19.38 1.12
N LEU A 336 13.49 -19.83 -0.11
CA LEU A 336 14.51 -20.81 -0.45
C LEU A 336 15.42 -20.26 -1.54
N GLU A 337 16.68 -20.66 -1.51
CA GLU A 337 17.65 -20.44 -2.58
C GLU A 337 17.94 -21.79 -3.26
N THR A 338 17.86 -21.80 -4.58
CA THR A 338 18.25 -22.96 -5.38
C THR A 338 19.57 -22.61 -6.08
N SER A 339 20.67 -23.17 -5.62
CA SER A 339 22.00 -22.96 -6.24
C SER A 339 22.47 -24.19 -6.95
N GLY A 340 23.11 -23.99 -8.13
CA GLY A 340 23.95 -24.90 -8.88
C GLY A 340 23.62 -26.37 -8.95
N GLN A 341 24.12 -27.06 -10.01
CA GLN A 341 24.14 -28.51 -10.07
C GLN A 341 25.33 -29.03 -9.24
N ILE A 342 25.07 -29.96 -8.31
CA ILE A 342 26.15 -30.80 -7.79
C ILE A 342 26.49 -31.79 -8.90
N PRO A 343 27.78 -32.05 -9.20
CA PRO A 343 28.19 -33.17 -10.03
C PRO A 343 27.75 -34.47 -9.36
N GLY A 344 26.73 -35.15 -9.90
CA GLY A 344 26.19 -36.39 -9.36
C GLY A 344 24.67 -36.53 -9.48
N PRO A 345 24.08 -37.68 -9.11
CA PRO A 345 22.64 -37.94 -9.24
C PRO A 345 21.75 -37.13 -8.28
N GLY A 346 22.32 -36.19 -7.51
CA GLY A 346 21.60 -35.44 -6.45
C GLY A 346 20.75 -34.26 -6.90
N GLY A 347 20.89 -33.72 -8.11
CA GLY A 347 20.14 -32.55 -8.58
C GLY A 347 20.57 -31.23 -7.93
N ARG A 348 19.72 -30.19 -8.03
CA ARG A 348 19.97 -28.85 -7.48
C ARG A 348 20.02 -28.86 -5.95
N ILE A 349 20.94 -28.08 -5.38
CA ILE A 349 20.97 -27.82 -3.94
C ILE A 349 19.87 -26.80 -3.61
N VAL A 350 19.11 -27.12 -2.58
CA VAL A 350 18.07 -26.22 -2.00
C VAL A 350 18.54 -25.87 -0.59
N ARG A 351 18.64 -24.59 -0.28
CA ARG A 351 18.90 -24.08 1.06
C ARG A 351 17.85 -23.06 1.47
N ALA A 352 17.63 -22.92 2.77
CA ALA A 352 16.83 -21.81 3.26
C ALA A 352 17.52 -20.51 2.83
N SER A 353 16.74 -19.59 2.26
CA SER A 353 17.29 -18.27 1.99
C SER A 353 17.70 -17.69 3.34
N THR A 354 19.00 -17.57 3.54
CA THR A 354 19.52 -16.61 4.49
C THR A 354 19.31 -15.24 3.85
N ALA A 355 18.05 -14.82 3.67
CA ALA A 355 17.76 -13.41 3.41
C ALA A 355 18.49 -12.69 4.53
N ASN A 356 19.66 -12.16 4.18
CA ASN A 356 20.62 -11.57 5.08
C ASN A 356 19.87 -10.79 6.16
N PRO A 357 20.09 -11.10 7.45
CA PRO A 357 19.34 -10.51 8.52
C PRO A 357 19.31 -9.00 8.44
#